data_23966a5b5ed5d1d339924181534a679d
#
_entry.id   23966a5b5ed5d1d339924181534a679d
#
_cell.length_a   1.000
_cell.length_b   1.000
_cell.length_c   1.000
_cell.angle_alpha   90.00
_cell.angle_beta   90.00
_cell.angle_gamma   90.00
#
_symmetry.space_group_name_H-M   'P 1'
#
loop_
_entity.id
_entity.type
_entity.pdbx_description
1 polymer ?
#
loop_
_entity_poly.entity_id
_entity_poly.type
_entity_poly.pdbx_seq_one_letter_code
_entity_poly.pdbx_strand_id
1 'polypeptide(L)'
;MNFGDNMMLLRKKKKLSQAALGKLINTSGDVIGRYERGDITPSIDVVAKIADTLEVSIDYLIGKSNLQLDREAIKRLESISELSEQNKSFILNMIDMALRDFKTKQAYQ
;
A
#
# COMPACT_ATOMS: atom_id res chain seq x y z
N MET A 1 11.60 -8.63 1.47
CA MET A 1 11.91 -7.78 0.31
C MET A 1 12.15 -6.35 0.77
N ASN A 2 13.11 -5.68 0.14
CA ASN A 2 13.42 -4.29 0.47
C ASN A 2 12.61 -3.32 -0.40
N PHE A 3 12.79 -2.02 -0.15
CA PHE A 3 12.11 -0.95 -0.86
C PHE A 3 12.27 -1.05 -2.39
N GLY A 4 13.49 -1.21 -2.86
CA GLY A 4 13.76 -1.26 -4.31
C GLY A 4 13.05 -2.41 -4.99
N ASP A 5 13.09 -3.59 -4.38
CA ASP A 5 12.41 -4.77 -4.92
C ASP A 5 10.90 -4.59 -4.93
N ASN A 6 10.33 -4.07 -3.85
CA ASN A 6 8.89 -3.83 -3.74
C ASN A 6 8.43 -2.82 -4.78
N MET A 7 9.16 -1.73 -4.94
CA MET A 7 8.88 -0.69 -5.93
C MET A 7 8.88 -1.26 -7.34
N MET A 8 9.88 -2.06 -7.68
CA MET A 8 9.99 -2.67 -9.00
C MET A 8 8.81 -3.61 -9.27
N LEU A 9 8.45 -4.46 -8.30
CA LEU A 9 7.32 -5.37 -8.46
C LEU A 9 6.01 -4.63 -8.67
N LEU A 10 5.76 -3.60 -7.86
CA LEU A 10 4.53 -2.81 -7.95
C LEU A 10 4.46 -2.02 -9.26
N ARG A 11 5.60 -1.47 -9.67
CA ARG A 11 5.69 -0.78 -10.95
C ARG A 11 5.32 -1.71 -12.12
N LYS A 12 5.88 -2.90 -12.12
CA LYS A 12 5.61 -3.90 -13.16
C LYS A 12 4.16 -4.37 -13.14
N LYS A 13 3.57 -4.53 -11.96
CA LYS A 13 2.14 -4.86 -11.85
C LYS A 13 1.26 -3.81 -12.51
N LYS A 14 1.64 -2.55 -12.41
CA LYS A 14 0.91 -1.45 -13.06
C LYS A 14 1.31 -1.24 -14.51
N LYS A 15 2.20 -2.09 -15.02
CA LYS A 15 2.68 -2.03 -16.42
C LYS A 15 3.34 -0.69 -16.75
N LEU A 16 4.02 -0.11 -15.77
CA LEU A 16 4.77 1.12 -15.93
C LEU A 16 6.24 0.82 -16.21
N SER A 17 6.83 1.53 -17.17
CA SER A 17 8.27 1.52 -17.36
C SER A 17 8.93 2.38 -16.27
N GLN A 18 10.25 2.26 -16.13
CA GLN A 18 11.00 3.15 -15.24
C GLN A 18 10.81 4.61 -15.65
N ALA A 19 10.85 4.87 -16.95
CA ALA A 19 10.65 6.23 -17.48
C ALA A 19 9.24 6.75 -17.18
N ALA A 20 8.22 5.90 -17.33
CA ALA A 20 6.84 6.29 -17.06
C ALA A 20 6.62 6.62 -15.59
N LEU A 21 7.13 5.79 -14.68
CA LEU A 21 7.03 6.08 -13.24
C LEU A 21 7.79 7.36 -12.90
N GLY A 22 8.99 7.52 -13.45
CA GLY A 22 9.78 8.73 -13.22
C GLY A 22 9.02 9.99 -13.63
N LYS A 23 8.37 9.95 -14.78
CA LYS A 23 7.57 11.09 -15.26
C LYS A 23 6.42 11.42 -14.30
N LEU A 24 5.75 10.40 -13.75
CA LEU A 24 4.63 10.60 -12.83
C LEU A 24 5.05 11.27 -11.53
N ILE A 25 6.28 11.08 -11.08
CA ILE A 25 6.80 11.69 -9.85
C ILE A 25 7.83 12.78 -10.09
N ASN A 26 7.88 13.31 -11.32
CA ASN A 26 8.74 14.43 -11.73
C ASN A 26 10.23 14.13 -11.66
N THR A 27 10.63 12.93 -12.09
CA THR A 27 12.03 12.55 -12.19
C THR A 27 12.26 11.71 -13.45
N SER A 28 13.44 11.13 -13.62
CA SER A 28 13.80 10.34 -14.79
C SER A 28 13.72 8.84 -14.50
N GLY A 29 13.65 8.04 -15.59
CA GLY A 29 13.72 6.59 -15.47
C GLY A 29 15.06 6.13 -14.92
N ASP A 30 16.14 6.85 -15.19
CA ASP A 30 17.47 6.54 -14.64
C ASP A 30 17.47 6.62 -13.11
N VAL A 31 16.85 7.66 -12.56
CA VAL A 31 16.71 7.82 -11.10
C VAL A 31 15.87 6.67 -10.50
N ILE A 32 14.77 6.32 -11.17
CA ILE A 32 13.94 5.18 -10.74
C ILE A 32 14.78 3.90 -10.70
N GLY A 33 15.56 3.65 -11.73
CA GLY A 33 16.45 2.49 -11.77
C GLY A 33 17.46 2.47 -10.61
N ARG A 34 17.98 3.63 -10.25
CA ARG A 34 18.91 3.75 -9.11
C ARG A 34 18.22 3.46 -7.78
N TYR A 35 16.97 3.92 -7.60
CA TYR A 35 16.18 3.58 -6.42
C TYR A 35 15.94 2.07 -6.33
N GLU A 36 15.60 1.45 -7.47
CA GLU A 36 15.31 0.01 -7.51
C GLU A 36 16.53 -0.84 -7.19
N ARG A 37 17.69 -0.41 -7.63
CA ARG A 37 18.96 -1.12 -7.35
C ARG A 37 19.54 -0.81 -5.96
N GLY A 38 18.98 0.18 -5.26
CA GLY A 38 19.54 0.60 -3.97
C GLY A 38 20.75 1.49 -4.07
N ASP A 39 21.05 2.02 -5.26
CA ASP A 39 22.23 2.89 -5.48
C ASP A 39 22.08 4.23 -4.79
N ILE A 40 20.85 4.75 -4.73
CA ILE A 40 20.52 5.97 -4.00
C ILE A 40 19.23 5.75 -3.22
N THR A 41 19.07 6.51 -2.13
CA THR A 41 17.88 6.44 -1.27
C THR A 41 17.03 7.67 -1.50
N PRO A 42 15.73 7.52 -1.85
CA PRO A 42 14.87 8.68 -2.01
C PRO A 42 14.56 9.34 -0.68
N SER A 43 14.22 10.62 -0.71
CA SER A 43 13.71 11.35 0.46
C SER A 43 12.34 10.80 0.85
N ILE A 44 11.92 11.10 2.08
CA ILE A 44 10.59 10.66 2.53
C ILE A 44 9.47 11.25 1.67
N ASP A 45 9.62 12.47 1.18
CA ASP A 45 8.63 13.09 0.29
C ASP A 45 8.51 12.32 -1.02
N VAL A 46 9.63 11.88 -1.56
CA VAL A 46 9.64 11.08 -2.80
C VAL A 46 9.05 9.70 -2.55
N VAL A 47 9.37 9.06 -1.42
CA VAL A 47 8.77 7.78 -1.04
C VAL A 47 7.25 7.90 -0.96
N ALA A 48 6.74 8.97 -0.37
CA ALA A 48 5.30 9.22 -0.29
C ALA A 48 4.68 9.35 -1.68
N LYS A 49 5.32 10.07 -2.60
CA LYS A 49 4.83 10.20 -3.98
C LYS A 49 4.81 8.87 -4.71
N ILE A 50 5.84 8.05 -4.51
CA ILE A 50 5.91 6.72 -5.11
C ILE A 50 4.78 5.85 -4.58
N ALA A 51 4.57 5.84 -3.26
CA ALA A 51 3.50 5.07 -2.64
C ALA A 51 2.12 5.48 -3.16
N ASP A 52 1.86 6.79 -3.26
CA ASP A 52 0.61 7.31 -3.81
C ASP A 52 0.41 6.88 -5.26
N THR A 53 1.45 7.00 -6.07
CA THR A 53 1.40 6.63 -7.49
C THR A 53 1.16 5.13 -7.67
N LEU A 54 1.77 4.31 -6.84
CA LEU A 54 1.63 2.86 -6.89
C LEU A 54 0.42 2.36 -6.08
N GLU A 55 -0.29 3.27 -5.40
CA GLU A 55 -1.53 3.00 -4.66
C GLU A 55 -1.33 2.00 -3.52
N VAL A 56 -0.23 2.15 -2.79
CA VAL A 56 0.08 1.35 -1.61
C VAL A 56 0.44 2.26 -0.44
N SER A 57 0.49 1.69 0.77
CA SER A 57 0.98 2.41 1.94
C SER A 57 2.51 2.52 1.88
N ILE A 58 3.06 3.51 2.58
CA ILE A 58 4.50 3.64 2.74
C ILE A 58 5.06 2.40 3.45
N ASP A 59 4.36 1.90 4.48
CA ASP A 59 4.78 0.71 5.22
C ASP A 59 4.90 -0.52 4.33
N TYR A 60 3.94 -0.70 3.41
CA TYR A 60 4.01 -1.80 2.44
C TYR A 60 5.22 -1.62 1.50
N LEU A 61 5.39 -0.40 0.99
CA LEU A 61 6.46 -0.09 0.03
C LEU A 61 7.86 -0.33 0.63
N ILE A 62 8.07 0.06 1.90
CA ILE A 62 9.36 -0.11 2.55
C ILE A 62 9.54 -1.47 3.22
N GLY A 63 8.56 -2.36 3.11
CA GLY A 63 8.65 -3.73 3.58
C GLY A 63 8.30 -3.96 5.04
N LYS A 64 7.71 -2.98 5.72
CA LYS A 64 7.26 -3.12 7.12
C LYS A 64 5.89 -3.76 7.26
N SER A 65 5.11 -3.82 6.17
CA SER A 65 3.80 -4.45 6.15
C SER A 65 3.70 -5.36 4.95
N ASN A 66 3.12 -6.53 5.14
CA ASN A 66 2.82 -7.46 4.04
C ASN A 66 1.41 -7.23 3.48
N LEU A 67 0.67 -6.30 4.05
CA LEU A 67 -0.73 -6.07 3.70
C LEU A 67 -0.84 -4.99 2.63
N GLN A 68 -1.31 -5.38 1.45
CA GLN A 68 -1.63 -4.46 0.37
C GLN A 68 -3.13 -4.15 0.42
N LEU A 69 -3.47 -2.92 0.80
CA LEU A 69 -4.86 -2.46 0.87
C LEU A 69 -5.19 -1.65 -0.38
N ASP A 70 -6.38 -1.88 -0.96
CA ASP A 70 -6.86 -1.05 -2.05
C ASP A 70 -7.45 0.26 -1.50
N ARG A 71 -7.70 1.23 -2.40
CA ARG A 71 -8.20 2.55 -2.01
C ARG A 71 -9.58 2.49 -1.38
N GLU A 72 -10.43 1.56 -1.82
CA GLU A 72 -11.77 1.40 -1.27
C GLU A 72 -11.71 0.96 0.20
N ALA A 73 -10.82 0.00 0.52
CA ALA A 73 -10.62 -0.45 1.88
C ALA A 73 -10.07 0.68 2.76
N ILE A 74 -9.11 1.44 2.25
CA ILE A 74 -8.52 2.57 2.99
C ILE A 74 -9.57 3.62 3.31
N LYS A 75 -10.43 3.98 2.34
CA LYS A 75 -11.50 4.94 2.56
C LYS A 75 -12.47 4.49 3.64
N ARG A 76 -12.81 3.20 3.67
CA ARG A 76 -13.69 2.66 4.71
C ARG A 76 -13.05 2.74 6.09
N LEU A 77 -11.76 2.43 6.19
CA LEU A 77 -11.03 2.54 7.45
C LEU A 77 -10.95 4.00 7.93
N GLU A 78 -10.71 4.93 7.02
CA GLU A 78 -10.72 6.36 7.35
C GLU A 78 -12.09 6.81 7.87
N SER A 79 -13.16 6.38 7.20
CA SER A 79 -14.52 6.70 7.62
C SER A 79 -14.83 6.16 9.00
N ILE A 80 -14.38 4.94 9.30
CA ILE A 80 -14.55 4.34 10.63
C ILE A 80 -13.80 5.15 11.68
N SER A 81 -12.58 5.60 11.36
CA SER A 81 -11.75 6.35 12.31
C SER A 81 -12.35 7.69 12.70
N GLU A 82 -13.22 8.27 11.87
CA GLU A 82 -13.88 9.55 12.11
C GLU A 82 -15.13 9.44 12.98
N LEU A 83 -15.61 8.24 13.26
CA LEU A 83 -16.79 8.01 14.07
C LEU A 83 -16.53 8.23 15.56
N SER A 84 -17.62 8.42 16.32
CA SER A 84 -17.52 8.41 17.79
C SER A 84 -17.00 7.06 18.27
N GLU A 85 -16.41 7.04 19.47
CA GLU A 85 -15.88 5.78 20.04
C GLU A 85 -16.96 4.70 20.11
N GLN A 86 -18.17 5.06 20.47
CA GLN A 86 -19.29 4.12 20.57
C GLN A 86 -19.63 3.50 19.21
N ASN A 87 -19.76 4.33 18.17
CA ASN A 87 -20.08 3.87 16.83
C ASN A 87 -18.92 3.08 16.22
N LYS A 88 -17.70 3.52 16.46
CA LYS A 88 -16.51 2.82 16.02
C LYS A 88 -16.45 1.41 16.60
N SER A 89 -16.67 1.27 17.92
CA SER A 89 -16.69 -0.04 18.60
C SER A 89 -17.78 -0.95 18.03
N PHE A 90 -18.95 -0.41 17.76
CA PHE A 90 -20.05 -1.16 17.16
C PHE A 90 -19.65 -1.76 15.81
N ILE A 91 -19.08 -0.93 14.93
CA ILE A 91 -18.68 -1.38 13.58
C ILE A 91 -17.55 -2.38 13.65
N LEU A 92 -16.53 -2.13 14.48
CA LEU A 92 -15.40 -3.05 14.61
C LEU A 92 -15.85 -4.40 15.17
N ASN A 93 -16.79 -4.41 16.12
CA ASN A 93 -17.35 -5.66 16.62
C ASN A 93 -18.09 -6.44 15.53
N MET A 94 -18.85 -5.74 14.70
CA MET A 94 -19.54 -6.39 13.56
C MET A 94 -18.54 -7.00 12.57
N ILE A 95 -17.46 -6.29 12.29
CA ILE A 95 -16.40 -6.78 11.41
C ILE A 95 -15.77 -8.03 12.02
N ASP A 96 -15.46 -8.01 13.31
CA ASP A 96 -14.87 -9.16 14.00
C ASP A 96 -15.79 -10.38 13.96
N MET A 97 -17.08 -10.18 14.15
CA MET A 97 -18.08 -11.27 14.06
C MET A 97 -18.11 -11.86 12.64
N ALA A 98 -18.15 -11.00 11.64
CA ALA A 98 -18.18 -11.43 10.24
C ALA A 98 -16.90 -12.21 9.88
N LEU A 99 -15.73 -11.70 10.30
CA LEU A 99 -14.47 -12.37 10.04
C LEU A 99 -14.40 -13.75 10.68
N ARG A 100 -14.86 -13.90 11.92
CA ARG A 100 -14.89 -15.21 12.59
C ARG A 100 -15.81 -16.18 11.86
N ASP A 101 -16.99 -15.71 11.44
CA ASP A 101 -17.96 -16.55 10.74
C ASP A 101 -17.39 -17.05 9.41
N PHE A 102 -16.81 -16.15 8.62
CA PHE A 102 -16.22 -16.53 7.33
C PHE A 102 -15.01 -17.45 7.49
N LYS A 103 -14.18 -17.25 8.48
CA LYS A 103 -13.04 -18.13 8.75
C LYS A 103 -13.50 -19.52 9.15
N THR A 104 -14.55 -19.61 9.96
CA THR A 104 -15.14 -20.90 10.37
C THR A 104 -15.67 -21.65 9.15
N LYS A 105 -16.40 -20.96 8.28
CA LYS A 105 -16.91 -21.58 7.04
C LYS A 105 -15.78 -22.08 6.14
N GLN A 106 -14.72 -21.30 6.00
CA GLN A 106 -13.57 -21.73 5.20
C GLN A 106 -12.89 -22.97 5.76
N ALA A 107 -12.84 -23.11 7.10
CA ALA A 107 -12.23 -24.26 7.75
C ALA A 107 -12.97 -25.56 7.46
N TYR A 108 -14.28 -25.50 7.11
CA TYR A 108 -15.11 -26.67 6.85
C TYR A 108 -15.38 -26.93 5.37
N GLN A 109 -14.73 -26.16 4.50
CA GLN A 109 -14.87 -26.36 3.04
C GLN A 109 -13.74 -27.29 2.49
#